data_3859f614b1fb2ca7944ec79f41abbb8d
#
_entry.id   3859f614b1fb2ca7944ec79f41abbb8d
#
_cell.length_a   1.000
_cell.length_b   1.000
_cell.length_c   1.000
_cell.angle_alpha   90.00
_cell.angle_beta   90.00
_cell.angle_gamma   90.00
#
_symmetry.space_group_name_H-M   'P 1'
#
loop_
_entity.id
_entity.type
_entity.pdbx_description
1 polymer ?
#
loop_
_entity_poly.entity_id
_entity_poly.type
_entity_poly.pdbx_seq_one_letter_code
_entity_poly.pdbx_strand_id
1 'polypeptide(L)'
;MQNQPPGPPSGTPPPGPPPGNPPSGYDQGTPPPGYQPGYQPGYQPSATSGIDKRTGAFLAYLLGWITGLIMLFVGKNDPDVKYHAAQSLVFFGGLQVLSIILGIVSGIIHLFGFISILGYLVGLFAFIMWIVCLYKAWSGGGARFEIPLVGGVVTPYAEQIANSVN
;
A
#
# COMPACT_ATOMS: atom_id res chain seq x y z
N MET A 1 -10.14 68.59 -10.15
CA MET A 1 -9.22 68.34 -9.02
C MET A 1 -9.94 67.36 -8.10
N GLN A 2 -9.62 66.05 -8.21
CA GLN A 2 -10.25 64.98 -7.41
C GLN A 2 -9.41 64.78 -6.14
N ASN A 3 -10.03 65.02 -4.99
CA ASN A 3 -9.49 64.70 -3.70
C ASN A 3 -9.49 63.21 -3.48
N GLN A 4 -8.33 62.56 -3.50
CA GLN A 4 -8.12 61.20 -3.12
C GLN A 4 -7.94 61.16 -1.58
N PRO A 5 -8.68 60.29 -0.86
CA PRO A 5 -8.51 60.18 0.59
C PRO A 5 -7.16 59.52 0.93
N PRO A 6 -6.54 59.88 2.07
CA PRO A 6 -5.26 59.29 2.49
C PRO A 6 -5.38 57.81 2.77
N GLY A 7 -4.42 57.00 2.31
CA GLY A 7 -4.32 55.58 2.55
C GLY A 7 -4.11 55.24 4.05
N PRO A 8 -4.49 54.06 4.49
CA PRO A 8 -4.33 53.65 5.87
C PRO A 8 -2.84 53.55 6.25
N PRO A 9 -2.49 53.87 7.52
CA PRO A 9 -1.11 53.81 8.00
C PRO A 9 -0.59 52.34 7.95
N SER A 10 0.68 52.18 7.53
CA SER A 10 1.40 50.92 7.55
C SER A 10 1.55 50.42 9.00
N GLY A 11 0.63 49.55 9.42
CA GLY A 11 0.71 48.87 10.70
C GLY A 11 1.76 47.75 10.62
N THR A 12 2.64 47.73 11.61
CA THR A 12 3.53 46.60 11.91
C THR A 12 2.70 45.30 11.96
N PRO A 13 3.16 44.21 11.36
CA PRO A 13 2.46 42.94 11.46
C PRO A 13 2.34 42.51 12.93
N PRO A 14 1.21 41.90 13.33
CA PRO A 14 1.01 41.46 14.69
C PRO A 14 2.07 40.40 15.05
N PRO A 15 2.55 40.38 16.31
CA PRO A 15 3.47 39.36 16.79
C PRO A 15 2.83 37.99 16.57
N GLY A 16 3.63 37.05 16.04
CA GLY A 16 3.20 35.67 15.84
C GLY A 16 2.74 35.02 17.15
N PRO A 17 1.84 34.04 17.09
CA PRO A 17 1.37 33.36 18.28
C PRO A 17 2.56 32.72 19.02
N PRO A 18 2.55 32.68 20.35
CA PRO A 18 3.57 32.02 21.15
C PRO A 18 3.63 30.54 20.77
N PRO A 19 4.81 29.88 20.91
CA PRO A 19 4.93 28.45 20.70
C PRO A 19 4.09 27.73 21.76
N GLY A 20 2.83 27.44 21.38
CA GLY A 20 1.92 26.67 22.18
C GLY A 20 2.09 25.20 21.89
N ASN A 21 1.94 24.38 22.94
CA ASN A 21 1.88 22.92 22.85
C ASN A 21 0.95 22.48 21.70
N PRO A 22 1.28 21.42 20.97
CA PRO A 22 0.40 20.89 19.94
C PRO A 22 -0.96 20.55 20.57
N PRO A 23 -2.08 20.93 19.94
CA PRO A 23 -3.41 20.61 20.44
C PRO A 23 -3.59 19.09 20.46
N SER A 24 -3.80 18.52 21.63
CA SER A 24 -4.29 17.17 21.82
C SER A 24 -5.76 17.13 21.40
N GLY A 25 -6.04 16.54 20.26
CA GLY A 25 -7.40 16.35 19.77
C GLY A 25 -7.53 16.71 18.30
N TYR A 26 -7.12 15.80 17.43
CA TYR A 26 -7.56 15.86 16.04
C TYR A 26 -8.98 15.29 16.00
N ASP A 27 -9.94 16.21 15.93
CA ASP A 27 -11.29 15.91 15.47
C ASP A 27 -11.16 15.31 14.05
N GLN A 28 -11.70 14.11 13.84
CA GLN A 28 -11.78 13.49 12.51
C GLN A 28 -12.80 14.24 11.66
N GLY A 29 -12.53 15.52 11.38
CA GLY A 29 -13.29 16.34 10.46
C GLY A 29 -13.13 15.84 9.02
N THR A 30 -14.26 15.76 8.32
CA THR A 30 -14.34 15.50 6.87
C THR A 30 -13.28 16.28 6.09
N PRO A 31 -12.51 15.63 5.21
CA PRO A 31 -11.52 16.33 4.39
C PRO A 31 -12.20 17.40 3.52
N PRO A 32 -11.56 18.55 3.31
CA PRO A 32 -12.11 19.62 2.50
C PRO A 32 -12.40 19.17 1.06
N PRO A 33 -13.43 19.72 0.38
CA PRO A 33 -13.75 19.40 -1.01
C PRO A 33 -12.56 19.67 -1.92
N GLY A 34 -12.06 18.65 -2.63
CA GLY A 34 -10.90 18.75 -3.51
C GLY A 34 -9.68 17.96 -3.03
N TYR A 35 -9.74 17.30 -1.87
CA TYR A 35 -8.68 16.42 -1.40
C TYR A 35 -8.69 15.13 -2.22
N GLN A 36 -7.84 15.04 -3.23
CA GLN A 36 -7.49 13.77 -3.84
C GLN A 36 -6.64 13.01 -2.81
N PRO A 37 -6.91 11.71 -2.55
CA PRO A 37 -5.99 10.88 -1.78
C PRO A 37 -4.76 10.63 -2.65
N GLY A 38 -3.91 11.65 -2.77
CA GLY A 38 -2.65 11.66 -3.47
C GLY A 38 -1.56 11.66 -2.42
N TYR A 39 -0.74 10.64 -2.48
CA TYR A 39 0.64 10.60 -2.08
C TYR A 39 1.05 11.70 -1.08
N GLN A 40 0.92 11.44 0.21
CA GLN A 40 1.60 12.23 1.22
C GLN A 40 2.95 11.57 1.52
N PRO A 41 4.09 12.20 1.18
CA PRO A 41 5.36 11.82 1.73
C PRO A 41 5.47 12.41 3.14
N GLY A 42 4.95 11.66 4.10
CA GLY A 42 4.98 12.02 5.51
C GLY A 42 4.75 10.76 6.33
N TYR A 43 5.83 10.18 6.83
CA TYR A 43 5.80 9.15 7.84
C TYR A 43 4.99 9.65 9.04
N GLN A 44 3.74 9.19 9.16
CA GLN A 44 3.01 9.25 10.42
C GLN A 44 3.10 7.87 11.06
N PRO A 45 3.73 7.73 12.22
CA PRO A 45 3.67 6.49 12.98
C PRO A 45 2.22 6.27 13.40
N SER A 46 1.57 5.26 12.81
CA SER A 46 0.25 4.80 13.25
C SER A 46 0.40 4.15 14.62
N ALA A 47 0.06 4.88 15.66
CA ALA A 47 0.25 4.50 17.06
C ALA A 47 -0.72 3.39 17.55
N THR A 48 -1.28 2.56 16.68
CA THR A 48 -2.35 1.63 17.06
C THR A 48 -2.12 0.15 16.74
N SER A 49 -1.11 -0.21 15.97
CA SER A 49 -0.70 -1.62 15.86
C SER A 49 0.70 -1.78 16.43
N GLY A 50 0.94 -2.80 17.24
CA GLY A 50 2.26 -3.08 17.80
C GLY A 50 3.34 -3.43 16.78
N ILE A 51 3.04 -3.27 15.47
CA ILE A 51 3.93 -3.49 14.33
C ILE A 51 4.00 -2.18 13.54
N ASP A 52 5.22 -1.68 13.36
CA ASP A 52 5.48 -0.53 12.50
C ASP A 52 4.98 -0.78 11.07
N LYS A 53 4.36 0.23 10.45
CA LYS A 53 3.75 0.17 9.11
C LYS A 53 4.70 -0.39 8.05
N ARG A 54 5.95 0.08 8.04
CA ARG A 54 7.01 -0.40 7.13
C ARG A 54 7.30 -1.88 7.33
N THR A 55 7.46 -2.29 8.57
CA THR A 55 7.70 -3.69 8.94
C THR A 55 6.49 -4.55 8.60
N GLY A 56 5.28 -4.09 8.88
CA GLY A 56 4.05 -4.79 8.55
C GLY A 56 3.88 -5.01 7.04
N ALA A 57 4.12 -3.97 6.24
CA ALA A 57 4.07 -4.06 4.78
C ALA A 57 5.14 -5.02 4.22
N PHE A 58 6.36 -4.98 4.76
CA PHE A 58 7.44 -5.92 4.39
C PHE A 58 7.08 -7.37 4.75
N LEU A 59 6.61 -7.61 5.98
CA LEU A 59 6.19 -8.93 6.43
C LEU A 59 5.06 -9.51 5.58
N ALA A 60 4.16 -8.66 5.05
CA ALA A 60 3.09 -9.10 4.17
C ALA A 60 3.59 -9.81 2.89
N TYR A 61 4.81 -9.52 2.45
CA TYR A 61 5.41 -10.14 1.26
C TYR A 61 6.46 -11.20 1.57
N LEU A 62 6.94 -11.32 2.81
CA LEU A 62 8.14 -12.09 3.16
C LEU A 62 8.08 -13.56 2.69
N LEU A 63 6.99 -14.24 2.94
CA LEU A 63 6.73 -15.61 2.45
C LEU A 63 5.58 -15.64 1.41
N GLY A 64 5.44 -14.56 0.64
CA GLY A 64 4.41 -14.43 -0.38
C GLY A 64 3.00 -14.48 0.23
N TRP A 65 2.10 -15.26 -0.37
CA TRP A 65 0.69 -15.30 0.02
C TRP A 65 0.46 -15.80 1.47
N ILE A 66 1.36 -16.62 2.03
CA ILE A 66 1.21 -17.18 3.39
C ILE A 66 1.29 -16.07 4.42
N THR A 67 2.34 -15.24 4.37
CA THR A 67 2.45 -14.10 5.29
C THR A 67 1.46 -13.01 4.95
N GLY A 68 1.07 -12.87 3.69
CA GLY A 68 -0.05 -12.02 3.28
C GLY A 68 -1.33 -12.39 4.03
N LEU A 69 -1.68 -13.67 4.06
CA LEU A 69 -2.85 -14.14 4.81
C LEU A 69 -2.73 -13.85 6.32
N ILE A 70 -1.58 -14.12 6.92
CA ILE A 70 -1.35 -13.86 8.35
C ILE A 70 -1.46 -12.35 8.64
N MET A 71 -0.79 -11.51 7.85
CA MET A 71 -0.77 -10.07 8.07
C MET A 71 -2.13 -9.40 7.83
N LEU A 72 -3.00 -10.01 7.04
CA LEU A 72 -4.37 -9.53 6.84
C LEU A 72 -5.16 -9.51 8.18
N PHE A 73 -4.90 -10.46 9.07
CA PHE A 73 -5.54 -10.54 10.39
C PHE A 73 -4.72 -9.85 11.49
N VAL A 74 -3.40 -9.98 11.48
CA VAL A 74 -2.52 -9.38 12.49
C VAL A 74 -2.41 -7.87 12.31
N GLY A 75 -2.28 -7.41 11.07
CA GLY A 75 -2.15 -6.00 10.70
C GLY A 75 -3.49 -5.28 10.49
N LYS A 76 -4.61 -5.85 10.95
CA LYS A 76 -5.96 -5.35 10.66
C LYS A 76 -6.24 -3.90 11.09
N ASN A 77 -5.50 -3.38 12.04
CA ASN A 77 -5.64 -2.01 12.55
C ASN A 77 -4.94 -0.95 11.67
N ASP A 78 -4.07 -1.37 10.74
CA ASP A 78 -3.41 -0.48 9.80
C ASP A 78 -3.93 -0.76 8.38
N PRO A 79 -4.65 0.19 7.76
CA PRO A 79 -5.25 0.01 6.44
C PRO A 79 -4.23 -0.20 5.33
N ASP A 80 -2.99 0.29 5.48
CA ASP A 80 -1.94 0.11 4.49
C ASP A 80 -1.30 -1.27 4.61
N VAL A 81 -1.08 -1.75 5.83
CA VAL A 81 -0.63 -3.13 6.08
C VAL A 81 -1.66 -4.14 5.56
N LYS A 82 -2.96 -3.91 5.80
CA LYS A 82 -4.03 -4.74 5.22
C LYS A 82 -4.01 -4.75 3.70
N TYR A 83 -3.81 -3.59 3.08
CA TYR A 83 -3.72 -3.48 1.64
C TYR A 83 -2.55 -4.31 1.08
N HIS A 84 -1.35 -4.19 1.66
CA HIS A 84 -0.19 -4.99 1.25
C HIS A 84 -0.40 -6.48 1.48
N ALA A 85 -1.04 -6.86 2.59
CA ALA A 85 -1.38 -8.23 2.91
C ALA A 85 -2.36 -8.83 1.88
N ALA A 86 -3.44 -8.10 1.58
CA ALA A 86 -4.40 -8.50 0.56
C ALA A 86 -3.79 -8.56 -0.84
N GLN A 87 -2.94 -7.59 -1.20
CA GLN A 87 -2.24 -7.55 -2.47
C GLN A 87 -1.28 -8.75 -2.63
N SER A 88 -0.54 -9.10 -1.57
CA SER A 88 0.32 -10.28 -1.54
C SER A 88 -0.49 -11.57 -1.70
N LEU A 89 -1.61 -11.69 -0.98
CA LEU A 89 -2.50 -12.85 -1.07
C LEU A 89 -3.06 -13.03 -2.49
N VAL A 90 -3.61 -11.99 -3.10
CA VAL A 90 -4.19 -12.04 -4.45
C VAL A 90 -3.13 -12.37 -5.49
N PHE A 91 -2.02 -11.67 -5.46
CA PHE A 91 -0.99 -11.82 -6.50
C PHE A 91 -0.23 -13.15 -6.38
N PHE A 92 0.42 -13.40 -5.24
CA PHE A 92 1.21 -14.63 -5.07
C PHE A 92 0.32 -15.86 -4.87
N GLY A 93 -0.84 -15.72 -4.24
CA GLY A 93 -1.83 -16.79 -4.16
C GLY A 93 -2.39 -17.16 -5.53
N GLY A 94 -2.71 -16.17 -6.36
CA GLY A 94 -3.12 -16.37 -7.75
C GLY A 94 -2.05 -17.07 -8.59
N LEU A 95 -0.79 -16.65 -8.49
CA LEU A 95 0.34 -17.31 -9.17
C LEU A 95 0.56 -18.74 -8.66
N GLN A 96 0.35 -19.00 -7.37
CA GLN A 96 0.43 -20.35 -6.81
C GLN A 96 -0.66 -21.27 -7.39
N VAL A 97 -1.89 -20.79 -7.46
CA VAL A 97 -3.00 -21.53 -8.07
C VAL A 97 -2.73 -21.80 -9.55
N LEU A 98 -2.26 -20.80 -10.30
CA LEU A 98 -1.85 -20.96 -11.70
C LEU A 98 -0.76 -22.02 -11.85
N SER A 99 0.26 -22.02 -11.00
CA SER A 99 1.35 -23.00 -11.02
C SER A 99 0.85 -24.42 -10.75
N ILE A 100 -0.10 -24.59 -9.84
CA ILE A 100 -0.72 -25.89 -9.57
C ILE A 100 -1.50 -26.39 -10.80
N ILE A 101 -2.29 -25.53 -11.42
CA ILE A 101 -3.05 -25.84 -12.64
C ILE A 101 -2.10 -26.28 -13.76
N LEU A 102 -1.03 -25.52 -14.01
CA LEU A 102 -0.03 -25.86 -15.02
C LEU A 102 0.64 -27.20 -14.72
N GLY A 103 0.94 -27.49 -13.46
CA GLY A 103 1.50 -28.76 -13.02
C GLY A 103 0.58 -29.95 -13.29
N ILE A 104 -0.72 -29.81 -12.97
CA ILE A 104 -1.73 -30.85 -13.23
C ILE A 104 -1.88 -31.07 -14.75
N VAL A 105 -2.01 -30.00 -15.52
CA VAL A 105 -2.14 -30.10 -16.98
C VAL A 105 -0.92 -30.74 -17.61
N SER A 106 0.28 -30.39 -17.16
CA SER A 106 1.54 -30.99 -17.61
C SER A 106 1.57 -32.50 -17.33
N GLY A 107 1.10 -32.94 -16.17
CA GLY A 107 1.04 -34.36 -15.82
C GLY A 107 0.05 -35.17 -16.66
N ILE A 108 -1.08 -34.56 -17.09
CA ILE A 108 -2.10 -35.25 -17.87
C ILE A 108 -1.76 -35.33 -19.36
N ILE A 109 -1.23 -34.26 -19.95
CA ILE A 109 -1.15 -34.11 -21.41
C ILE A 109 0.19 -34.63 -21.97
N HIS A 110 1.12 -35.07 -21.14
CA HIS A 110 2.47 -35.55 -21.56
C HIS A 110 3.27 -34.53 -22.41
N LEU A 111 2.82 -33.26 -22.47
CA LEU A 111 3.49 -32.13 -23.13
C LEU A 111 4.58 -31.53 -22.21
N PHE A 112 5.38 -32.39 -21.58
CA PHE A 112 6.30 -32.01 -20.51
C PHE A 112 7.23 -30.83 -20.85
N GLY A 113 7.72 -30.77 -22.10
CA GLY A 113 8.71 -29.74 -22.48
C GLY A 113 8.17 -28.33 -22.43
N PHE A 114 7.10 -28.04 -23.15
CA PHE A 114 6.58 -26.69 -23.32
C PHE A 114 5.91 -26.14 -22.05
N ILE A 115 5.08 -26.95 -21.39
CA ILE A 115 4.36 -26.52 -20.18
C ILE A 115 5.34 -26.35 -19.02
N SER A 116 6.39 -27.18 -18.93
CA SER A 116 7.44 -27.00 -17.94
C SER A 116 8.20 -25.68 -18.13
N ILE A 117 8.53 -25.30 -19.38
CA ILE A 117 9.17 -24.01 -19.67
C ILE A 117 8.25 -22.85 -19.23
N LEU A 118 6.95 -22.93 -19.50
CA LEU A 118 5.99 -21.93 -19.06
C LEU A 118 5.93 -21.83 -17.53
N GLY A 119 5.95 -22.97 -16.84
CA GLY A 119 6.02 -23.02 -15.36
C GLY A 119 7.28 -22.35 -14.81
N TYR A 120 8.45 -22.59 -15.41
CA TYR A 120 9.68 -21.90 -15.04
C TYR A 120 9.61 -20.39 -15.27
N LEU A 121 9.02 -19.95 -16.38
CA LEU A 121 8.86 -18.52 -16.67
C LEU A 121 7.92 -17.83 -15.66
N VAL A 122 6.82 -18.48 -15.30
CA VAL A 122 5.90 -18.00 -14.25
C VAL A 122 6.62 -17.93 -12.90
N GLY A 123 7.41 -18.96 -12.55
CA GLY A 123 8.20 -18.99 -11.32
C GLY A 123 9.26 -17.88 -11.28
N LEU A 124 9.99 -17.67 -12.38
CA LEU A 124 10.98 -16.61 -12.50
C LEU A 124 10.32 -15.23 -12.39
N PHE A 125 9.20 -15.02 -13.05
CA PHE A 125 8.41 -13.78 -12.94
C PHE A 125 7.95 -13.55 -11.50
N ALA A 126 7.39 -14.57 -10.85
CA ALA A 126 6.97 -14.50 -9.45
C ALA A 126 8.14 -14.13 -8.52
N PHE A 127 9.31 -14.71 -8.75
CA PHE A 127 10.51 -14.45 -7.95
C PHE A 127 11.02 -13.01 -8.12
N ILE A 128 11.07 -12.50 -9.35
CA ILE A 128 11.48 -11.12 -9.62
C ILE A 128 10.48 -10.15 -8.96
N MET A 129 9.18 -10.39 -9.13
CA MET A 129 8.15 -9.55 -8.55
C MET A 129 8.15 -9.61 -7.01
N TRP A 130 8.49 -10.75 -6.43
CA TRP A 130 8.66 -10.89 -5.00
C TRP A 130 9.76 -9.96 -4.46
N ILE A 131 10.94 -9.96 -5.08
CA ILE A 131 12.04 -9.04 -4.71
C ILE A 131 11.59 -7.58 -4.85
N VAL A 132 10.91 -7.25 -5.95
CA VAL A 132 10.42 -5.89 -6.20
C VAL A 132 9.41 -5.45 -5.13
N CYS A 133 8.48 -6.32 -4.76
CA CYS A 133 7.49 -6.03 -3.72
C CYS A 133 8.14 -5.83 -2.35
N LEU A 134 9.09 -6.71 -1.97
CA LEU A 134 9.85 -6.56 -0.72
C LEU A 134 10.63 -5.23 -0.68
N TYR A 135 11.33 -4.92 -1.77
CA TYR A 135 12.09 -3.68 -1.87
C TYR A 135 11.18 -2.45 -1.78
N LYS A 136 10.06 -2.44 -2.54
CA LYS A 136 9.13 -1.30 -2.53
C LYS A 136 8.42 -1.13 -1.19
N ALA A 137 8.00 -2.22 -0.56
CA ALA A 137 7.38 -2.17 0.77
C ALA A 137 8.35 -1.58 1.82
N TRP A 138 9.63 -1.99 1.73
CA TRP A 138 10.65 -1.48 2.64
C TRP A 138 11.08 -0.06 2.32
N SER A 139 11.44 0.26 1.08
CA SER A 139 11.94 1.58 0.67
C SER A 139 10.86 2.66 0.69
N GLY A 140 9.60 2.27 0.43
CA GLY A 140 8.44 3.16 0.48
C GLY A 140 7.89 3.42 1.89
N GLY A 141 8.55 2.91 2.96
CA GLY A 141 8.07 3.12 4.32
C GLY A 141 6.70 2.50 4.61
N GLY A 142 6.30 1.48 3.86
CA GLY A 142 4.98 0.85 3.96
C GLY A 142 3.84 1.64 3.29
N ALA A 143 4.15 2.68 2.50
CA ALA A 143 3.14 3.36 1.69
C ALA A 143 2.57 2.41 0.62
N ARG A 144 1.27 2.55 0.31
CA ARG A 144 0.63 1.77 -0.75
C ARG A 144 1.31 1.98 -2.09
N PHE A 145 1.49 0.90 -2.82
CA PHE A 145 1.95 0.95 -4.21
C PHE A 145 1.21 -0.11 -5.03
N GLU A 146 1.12 0.11 -6.32
CA GLU A 146 0.65 -0.91 -7.25
C GLU A 146 1.80 -1.80 -7.69
N ILE A 147 1.53 -3.11 -7.79
CA ILE A 147 2.52 -4.06 -8.32
C ILE A 147 2.77 -3.71 -9.79
N PRO A 148 4.03 -3.50 -10.19
CA PRO A 148 4.33 -3.22 -11.59
C PRO A 148 3.75 -4.28 -12.53
N LEU A 149 3.32 -3.88 -13.71
CA LEU A 149 2.73 -4.68 -14.78
C LEU A 149 1.32 -5.24 -14.49
N VAL A 150 1.00 -5.59 -13.26
CA VAL A 150 -0.25 -6.29 -12.91
C VAL A 150 -1.12 -5.52 -11.90
N GLY A 151 -0.67 -4.36 -11.42
CA GLY A 151 -1.38 -3.56 -10.42
C GLY A 151 -2.82 -3.27 -10.79
N GLY A 152 -3.09 -2.87 -12.02
CA GLY A 152 -4.45 -2.59 -12.49
C GLY A 152 -5.42 -3.76 -12.36
N VAL A 153 -4.93 -5.01 -12.37
CA VAL A 153 -5.75 -6.20 -12.15
C VAL A 153 -5.82 -6.58 -10.68
N VAL A 154 -4.69 -6.51 -9.97
CA VAL A 154 -4.57 -6.97 -8.57
C VAL A 154 -5.19 -5.99 -7.58
N THR A 155 -5.00 -4.69 -7.79
CA THR A 155 -5.42 -3.63 -6.85
C THR A 155 -6.91 -3.68 -6.50
N PRO A 156 -7.87 -3.79 -7.44
CA PRO A 156 -9.29 -3.81 -7.10
C PRO A 156 -9.67 -4.97 -6.16
N TYR A 157 -9.10 -6.15 -6.39
CA TYR A 157 -9.34 -7.31 -5.52
C TYR A 157 -8.66 -7.17 -4.17
N ALA A 158 -7.44 -6.62 -4.14
CA ALA A 158 -6.72 -6.37 -2.89
C ALA A 158 -7.47 -5.37 -2.00
N GLU A 159 -8.01 -4.30 -2.57
CA GLU A 159 -8.82 -3.32 -1.85
C GLU A 159 -10.12 -3.95 -1.32
N GLN A 160 -10.80 -4.74 -2.13
CA GLN A 160 -12.02 -5.43 -1.72
C GLN A 160 -11.76 -6.35 -0.52
N ILE A 161 -10.69 -7.16 -0.57
CA ILE A 161 -10.30 -8.05 0.52
C ILE A 161 -9.88 -7.26 1.76
N ALA A 162 -9.03 -6.24 1.60
CA ALA A 162 -8.58 -5.42 2.71
C ALA A 162 -9.75 -4.73 3.44
N ASN A 163 -10.77 -4.30 2.72
CA ASN A 163 -11.96 -3.67 3.28
C ASN A 163 -12.96 -4.65 3.89
N SER A 164 -12.91 -5.93 3.52
CA SER A 164 -13.82 -6.97 4.04
C SER A 164 -13.40 -7.52 5.40
N VAL A 165 -12.13 -7.35 5.77
CA VAL A 165 -11.58 -7.82 7.07
C VAL A 165 -11.62 -6.66 8.08
N ASN A 166 -12.54 -6.72 9.03
CA ASN A 166 -12.71 -5.76 10.12
C ASN A 166 -12.22 -6.33 11.45
#